data_871ada33df95d569aa93243a7979e471
#
_entry.id   871ada33df95d569aa93243a7979e471
#
_cell.length_a   1.000
_cell.length_b   1.000
_cell.length_c   1.000
_cell.angle_alpha   90.00
_cell.angle_beta   90.00
_cell.angle_gamma   90.00
#
_symmetry.space_group_name_H-M   'P 1'
#
loop_
_entity.id
_entity.type
_entity.pdbx_description
1 polymer ?
#
loop_
_entity_poly.entity_id
_entity_poly.type
_entity_poly.pdbx_seq_one_letter_code
_entity_poly.pdbx_strand_id
1 'polypeptide(L)'
;MFRKGRIHNALCAYLATYAVFAGLAVMIYPGDVFIETVGINIQTVICHGSMVVIGGYLLGSGHVKLKFSSVLKAMPVFAVCVTLAAVMNELAYQNGLLENHNFNMFYISPYLECTLPVYSLIHNAVPFPVNFIIYVLGFTAPATVILLI
;
A
#
# COMPACT_ATOMS: atom_id res chain seq x y z
N MET A 1 16.76 3.44 -22.46
CA MET A 1 17.61 3.09 -21.30
C MET A 1 17.36 4.14 -20.22
N PHE A 2 16.51 3.85 -19.23
CA PHE A 2 16.16 4.81 -18.18
C PHE A 2 17.38 5.05 -17.29
N ARG A 3 17.77 6.32 -17.13
CA ARG A 3 18.91 6.74 -16.32
C ARG A 3 18.65 6.29 -14.88
N LYS A 4 19.55 5.49 -14.30
CA LYS A 4 19.52 5.05 -12.89
C LYS A 4 19.68 6.26 -11.97
N GLY A 5 18.58 6.97 -11.69
CA GLY A 5 18.51 8.12 -10.80
C GLY A 5 18.01 7.73 -9.40
N ARG A 6 18.08 8.66 -8.45
CA ARG A 6 17.58 8.45 -7.08
C ARG A 6 16.09 8.06 -7.05
N ILE A 7 15.27 8.72 -7.89
CA ILE A 7 13.83 8.44 -8.00
C ILE A 7 13.58 7.02 -8.52
N HIS A 8 14.27 6.61 -9.59
CA HIS A 8 14.15 5.26 -10.12
C HIS A 8 14.47 4.20 -9.06
N ASN A 9 15.57 4.40 -8.30
CA ASN A 9 15.96 3.48 -7.25
C ASN A 9 14.95 3.44 -6.09
N ALA A 10 14.32 4.57 -5.75
CA ALA A 10 13.28 4.63 -4.73
C ALA A 10 11.98 3.91 -5.20
N LEU A 11 11.59 4.09 -6.45
CA LEU A 11 10.43 3.39 -7.04
C LEU A 11 10.65 1.88 -7.11
N CYS A 12 11.84 1.43 -7.56
CA CYS A 12 12.17 0.00 -7.56
C CYS A 12 12.19 -0.57 -6.13
N ALA A 13 12.73 0.17 -5.17
CA ALA A 13 12.73 -0.24 -3.77
C ALA A 13 11.30 -0.32 -3.21
N TYR A 14 10.42 0.63 -3.54
CA TYR A 14 9.01 0.61 -3.17
C TYR A 14 8.29 -0.63 -3.74
N LEU A 15 8.46 -0.89 -5.02
CA LEU A 15 7.86 -2.07 -5.67
C LEU A 15 8.36 -3.39 -5.06
N ALA A 16 9.64 -3.44 -4.69
CA ALA A 16 10.27 -4.62 -4.11
C ALA A 16 9.96 -4.85 -2.61
N THR A 17 9.37 -3.89 -1.91
CA THR A 17 9.11 -3.96 -0.46
C THR A 17 7.62 -3.74 -0.15
N TYR A 18 7.19 -2.50 -0.05
CA TYR A 18 5.80 -2.16 0.30
C TYR A 18 4.77 -2.73 -0.68
N ALA A 19 5.04 -2.66 -1.99
CA ALA A 19 4.08 -3.15 -2.98
C ALA A 19 4.00 -4.68 -2.98
N VAL A 20 5.11 -5.40 -2.80
CA VAL A 20 5.10 -6.87 -2.62
C VAL A 20 4.27 -7.22 -1.39
N PHE A 21 4.53 -6.56 -0.26
CA PHE A 21 3.76 -6.80 0.96
C PHE A 21 2.27 -6.55 0.74
N ALA A 22 1.89 -5.39 0.20
CA ALA A 22 0.49 -5.04 -0.07
C ALA A 22 -0.16 -6.03 -1.04
N GLY A 23 0.54 -6.40 -2.12
CA GLY A 23 0.06 -7.39 -3.07
C GLY A 23 -0.18 -8.75 -2.44
N LEU A 24 0.77 -9.26 -1.65
CA LEU A 24 0.62 -10.53 -0.93
C LEU A 24 -0.52 -10.45 0.10
N ALA A 25 -0.62 -9.36 0.85
CA ALA A 25 -1.67 -9.18 1.85
C ALA A 25 -3.07 -9.29 1.21
N VAL A 26 -3.31 -8.59 0.09
CA VAL A 26 -4.59 -8.63 -0.63
C VAL A 26 -4.83 -10.01 -1.27
N MET A 27 -3.81 -10.65 -1.80
CA MET A 27 -3.97 -11.98 -2.44
C MET A 27 -4.24 -13.10 -1.42
N ILE A 28 -3.69 -12.99 -0.21
CA ILE A 28 -3.87 -14.01 0.85
C ILE A 28 -5.11 -13.72 1.69
N TYR A 29 -5.36 -12.45 1.98
CA TYR A 29 -6.49 -12.00 2.78
C TYR A 29 -7.23 -10.88 2.04
N PRO A 30 -8.07 -11.23 1.06
CA PRO A 30 -8.77 -10.26 0.23
C PRO A 30 -9.76 -9.36 1.00
N GLY A 31 -10.35 -9.87 2.10
CA GLY A 31 -11.31 -9.10 2.90
C GLY A 31 -12.37 -8.40 2.04
N ASP A 32 -12.56 -7.10 2.28
CA ASP A 32 -13.55 -6.26 1.57
C ASP A 32 -13.02 -5.69 0.24
N VAL A 33 -11.85 -6.14 -0.23
CA VAL A 33 -11.25 -5.67 -1.51
C VAL A 33 -12.03 -6.22 -2.70
N PHE A 34 -12.63 -7.42 -2.57
CA PHE A 34 -13.50 -7.99 -3.56
C PHE A 34 -14.94 -7.54 -3.33
N ILE A 35 -15.58 -7.04 -4.38
CA ILE A 35 -16.96 -6.55 -4.38
C ILE A 35 -17.78 -7.31 -5.41
N GLU A 36 -19.09 -7.03 -5.50
CA GLU A 36 -19.99 -7.72 -6.45
C GLU A 36 -19.64 -7.48 -7.93
N THR A 37 -18.89 -6.40 -8.23
CA THR A 37 -18.52 -6.04 -9.61
C THR A 37 -17.34 -6.86 -10.10
N VAL A 38 -17.59 -7.82 -10.99
CA VAL A 38 -16.57 -8.73 -11.55
C VAL A 38 -15.36 -7.99 -12.17
N GLY A 39 -15.61 -6.90 -12.92
CA GLY A 39 -14.54 -6.13 -13.56
C GLY A 39 -13.56 -5.53 -12.55
N ILE A 40 -14.04 -5.05 -11.41
CA ILE A 40 -13.19 -4.52 -10.32
C ILE A 40 -12.39 -5.65 -9.66
N ASN A 41 -12.98 -6.80 -9.47
CA ASN A 41 -12.28 -7.96 -8.91
C ASN A 41 -11.13 -8.43 -9.83
N ILE A 42 -11.37 -8.50 -11.15
CA ILE A 42 -10.33 -8.82 -12.13
C ILE A 42 -9.20 -7.77 -12.06
N GLN A 43 -9.54 -6.48 -12.05
CA GLN A 43 -8.56 -5.40 -11.95
C GLN A 43 -7.76 -5.50 -10.64
N THR A 44 -8.42 -5.82 -9.52
CA THR A 44 -7.78 -6.03 -8.22
C THR A 44 -6.75 -7.15 -8.26
N VAL A 45 -7.12 -8.32 -8.82
CA VAL A 45 -6.21 -9.47 -8.96
C VAL A 45 -5.02 -9.12 -9.85
N ILE A 46 -5.25 -8.49 -11.00
CA ILE A 46 -4.17 -8.10 -11.94
C ILE A 46 -3.25 -7.08 -11.27
N CYS A 47 -3.79 -6.07 -10.60
CA CYS A 47 -3.00 -5.03 -9.95
C CYS A 47 -2.11 -5.60 -8.85
N HIS A 48 -2.70 -6.29 -7.87
CA HIS A 48 -1.96 -6.81 -6.72
C HIS A 48 -1.05 -8.00 -7.10
N GLY A 49 -1.50 -8.86 -8.01
CA GLY A 49 -0.65 -9.92 -8.58
C GLY A 49 0.57 -9.37 -9.32
N SER A 50 0.40 -8.30 -10.11
CA SER A 50 1.54 -7.64 -10.78
C SER A 50 2.52 -7.02 -9.79
N MET A 51 2.06 -6.46 -8.68
CA MET A 51 2.95 -5.94 -7.63
C MET A 51 3.86 -7.03 -7.08
N VAL A 52 3.30 -8.22 -6.81
CA VAL A 52 4.07 -9.37 -6.33
C VAL A 52 5.08 -9.85 -7.36
N VAL A 53 4.65 -10.02 -8.62
CA VAL A 53 5.52 -10.51 -9.71
C VAL A 53 6.66 -9.53 -10.00
N ILE A 54 6.34 -8.24 -10.18
CA ILE A 54 7.36 -7.22 -10.50
C ILE A 54 8.31 -7.03 -9.32
N GLY A 55 7.78 -6.91 -8.10
CA GLY A 55 8.60 -6.75 -6.91
C GLY A 55 9.48 -7.96 -6.63
N GLY A 56 8.94 -9.18 -6.77
CA GLY A 56 9.69 -10.42 -6.66
C GLY A 56 10.81 -10.52 -7.72
N TYR A 57 10.54 -10.10 -8.96
CA TYR A 57 11.58 -10.01 -9.99
C TYR A 57 12.70 -9.03 -9.61
N LEU A 58 12.36 -7.84 -9.08
CA LEU A 58 13.35 -6.85 -8.67
C LEU A 58 14.25 -7.33 -7.53
N LEU A 59 13.70 -8.14 -6.61
CA LEU A 59 14.46 -8.79 -5.54
C LEU A 59 15.33 -9.92 -6.11
N GLY A 60 14.73 -10.87 -6.83
CA GLY A 60 15.42 -12.05 -7.34
C GLY A 60 16.51 -11.75 -8.36
N SER A 61 16.34 -10.68 -9.16
CA SER A 61 17.36 -10.21 -10.11
C SER A 61 18.48 -9.36 -9.47
N GLY A 62 18.39 -9.07 -8.16
CA GLY A 62 19.38 -8.24 -7.47
C GLY A 62 19.34 -6.75 -7.81
N HIS A 63 18.30 -6.28 -8.53
CA HIS A 63 18.11 -4.86 -8.81
C HIS A 63 17.90 -4.05 -7.54
N VAL A 64 17.23 -4.63 -6.55
CA VAL A 64 17.07 -4.09 -5.21
C VAL A 64 17.82 -4.98 -4.23
N LYS A 65 18.68 -4.38 -3.43
CA LYS A 65 19.47 -5.12 -2.43
C LYS A 65 18.58 -5.46 -1.23
N LEU A 66 18.72 -6.68 -0.70
CA LEU A 66 18.07 -7.14 0.53
C LEU A 66 18.72 -6.47 1.76
N LYS A 67 18.44 -5.18 1.94
CA LYS A 67 18.97 -4.36 3.04
C LYS A 67 17.92 -3.38 3.53
N PHE A 68 17.88 -3.12 4.81
CA PHE A 68 16.98 -2.12 5.42
C PHE A 68 17.07 -0.73 4.76
N SER A 69 18.25 -0.36 4.26
CA SER A 69 18.40 0.88 3.49
C SER A 69 17.52 0.96 2.23
N SER A 70 17.08 -0.18 1.68
CA SER A 70 16.13 -0.22 0.56
C SER A 70 14.73 0.17 1.01
N VAL A 71 14.30 -0.28 2.19
CA VAL A 71 13.03 0.15 2.80
C VAL A 71 13.03 1.64 3.08
N LEU A 72 14.12 2.17 3.65
CA LEU A 72 14.24 3.62 3.90
C LEU A 72 14.17 4.46 2.62
N LYS A 73 14.68 3.96 1.49
CA LYS A 73 14.54 4.63 0.19
C LYS A 73 13.11 4.56 -0.37
N ALA A 74 12.39 3.49 -0.07
CA ALA A 74 11.02 3.26 -0.49
C ALA A 74 10.01 4.07 0.33
N MET A 75 10.31 4.34 1.62
CA MET A 75 9.39 5.01 2.55
C MET A 75 8.83 6.35 2.03
N PRO A 76 9.62 7.26 1.44
CA PRO A 76 9.07 8.50 0.88
C PRO A 76 8.08 8.25 -0.26
N VAL A 77 8.31 7.25 -1.09
CA VAL A 77 7.36 6.86 -2.17
C VAL A 77 6.07 6.35 -1.56
N PHE A 78 6.16 5.49 -0.55
CA PHE A 78 4.99 4.99 0.18
C PHE A 78 4.21 6.12 0.83
N ALA A 79 4.88 7.05 1.53
CA ALA A 79 4.25 8.21 2.14
C ALA A 79 3.51 9.08 1.12
N VAL A 80 4.08 9.30 -0.07
CA VAL A 80 3.40 10.00 -1.18
C VAL A 80 2.16 9.24 -1.63
N CYS A 81 2.24 7.91 -1.81
CA CYS A 81 1.08 7.09 -2.18
C CYS A 81 -0.04 7.17 -1.13
N VAL A 82 0.31 7.08 0.16
CA VAL A 82 -0.65 7.19 1.26
C VAL A 82 -1.27 8.59 1.31
N THR A 83 -0.48 9.65 1.08
CA THR A 83 -0.99 11.03 0.99
C THR A 83 -1.98 11.19 -0.16
N LEU A 84 -1.66 10.67 -1.35
CA LEU A 84 -2.57 10.70 -2.49
C LEU A 84 -3.86 9.93 -2.21
N ALA A 85 -3.76 8.76 -1.57
CA ALA A 85 -4.93 7.98 -1.15
C ALA A 85 -5.80 8.76 -0.16
N ALA A 86 -5.21 9.45 0.83
CA ALA A 86 -5.94 10.28 1.76
C ALA A 86 -6.70 11.42 1.06
N VAL A 87 -6.04 12.11 0.12
CA VAL A 87 -6.68 13.16 -0.70
C VAL A 87 -7.83 12.59 -1.53
N MET A 88 -7.64 11.42 -2.15
CA MET A 88 -8.71 10.79 -2.94
C MET A 88 -9.88 10.33 -2.09
N ASN A 89 -9.63 9.79 -0.89
CA ASN A 89 -10.68 9.44 0.07
C ASN A 89 -11.49 10.69 0.50
N GLU A 90 -10.80 11.81 0.75
CA GLU A 90 -11.46 13.08 1.08
C GLU A 90 -12.32 13.59 -0.07
N LEU A 91 -11.79 13.60 -1.30
CA LEU A 91 -12.54 14.01 -2.49
C LEU A 91 -13.76 13.11 -2.74
N ALA A 92 -13.61 11.80 -2.53
CA ALA A 92 -14.71 10.85 -2.65
C ALA A 92 -15.81 11.15 -1.63
N TYR A 93 -15.44 11.44 -0.38
CA TYR A 93 -16.39 11.84 0.65
C TYR A 93 -17.14 13.12 0.29
N GLN A 94 -16.42 14.18 -0.09
CA GLN A 94 -17.03 15.48 -0.44
C GLN A 94 -17.96 15.40 -1.66
N ASN A 95 -17.76 14.46 -2.57
CA ASN A 95 -18.59 14.23 -3.75
C ASN A 95 -19.70 13.19 -3.55
N GLY A 96 -19.92 12.71 -2.33
CA GLY A 96 -20.98 11.74 -2.03
C GLY A 96 -20.73 10.33 -2.59
N LEU A 97 -19.50 10.01 -3.00
CA LEU A 97 -19.15 8.71 -3.58
C LEU A 97 -19.04 7.58 -2.54
N LEU A 98 -19.17 7.91 -1.25
CA LEU A 98 -19.11 6.93 -0.16
C LEU A 98 -20.47 6.32 0.20
N GLU A 99 -21.57 6.70 -0.46
CA GLU A 99 -22.93 6.22 -0.16
C GLU A 99 -23.03 4.68 -0.22
N ASN A 100 -22.19 4.04 -1.02
CA ASN A 100 -22.11 2.57 -1.15
C ASN A 100 -20.96 1.95 -0.35
N HIS A 101 -20.27 2.69 0.51
CA HIS A 101 -19.16 2.22 1.35
C HIS A 101 -17.99 1.53 0.60
N ASN A 102 -17.82 1.80 -0.70
CA ASN A 102 -16.92 1.03 -1.57
C ASN A 102 -15.60 1.74 -1.89
N PHE A 103 -15.37 2.96 -1.39
CA PHE A 103 -14.17 3.71 -1.72
C PHE A 103 -13.36 4.06 -0.47
N ASN A 104 -12.43 3.19 -0.10
CA ASN A 104 -11.51 3.39 1.02
C ASN A 104 -10.09 3.00 0.61
N MET A 105 -9.41 3.89 -0.12
CA MET A 105 -8.04 3.64 -0.57
C MET A 105 -7.10 3.50 0.63
N PHE A 106 -6.32 2.43 0.63
CA PHE A 106 -5.38 2.06 1.69
C PHE A 106 -6.04 1.86 3.07
N TYR A 107 -7.37 1.81 3.16
CA TYR A 107 -8.13 1.68 4.42
C TYR A 107 -7.84 2.79 5.44
N ILE A 108 -7.48 4.00 4.97
CA ILE A 108 -7.14 5.13 5.83
C ILE A 108 -8.20 6.23 5.87
N SER A 109 -9.36 6.02 5.23
CA SER A 109 -10.45 7.00 5.26
C SER A 109 -10.92 7.22 6.70
N PRO A 110 -10.98 8.47 7.21
CA PRO A 110 -11.52 8.74 8.54
C PRO A 110 -13.04 8.59 8.62
N TYR A 111 -13.71 8.37 7.49
CA TYR A 111 -15.17 8.30 7.38
C TYR A 111 -15.70 6.87 7.29
N LEU A 112 -14.83 5.91 7.08
CA LEU A 112 -15.18 4.50 6.92
C LEU A 112 -14.44 3.64 7.96
N GLU A 113 -15.06 2.53 8.35
CA GLU A 113 -14.43 1.57 9.22
C GLU A 113 -13.22 0.93 8.54
N CYS A 114 -12.17 0.75 9.32
CA CYS A 114 -10.97 0.07 8.87
C CYS A 114 -11.04 -1.42 9.23
N THR A 115 -10.95 -2.29 8.24
CA THR A 115 -11.00 -3.75 8.41
C THR A 115 -9.60 -4.39 8.47
N LEU A 116 -8.53 -3.59 8.33
CA LEU A 116 -7.15 -4.11 8.40
C LEU A 116 -6.84 -4.63 9.81
N PRO A 117 -6.33 -5.87 9.93
CA PRO A 117 -5.93 -6.43 11.22
C PRO A 117 -4.93 -5.52 11.94
N VAL A 118 -5.05 -5.40 13.27
CA VAL A 118 -4.23 -4.57 14.15
C VAL A 118 -4.46 -3.06 13.93
N TYR A 119 -4.44 -2.57 12.67
CA TYR A 119 -4.62 -1.15 12.40
C TYR A 119 -6.04 -0.68 12.72
N SER A 120 -7.05 -1.52 12.57
CA SER A 120 -8.44 -1.24 12.96
C SER A 120 -8.56 -0.85 14.44
N LEU A 121 -7.72 -1.38 15.31
CA LEU A 121 -7.71 -1.06 16.75
C LEU A 121 -7.22 0.37 17.03
N ILE A 122 -6.46 0.95 16.12
CA ILE A 122 -5.81 2.25 16.30
C ILE A 122 -6.50 3.32 15.43
N HIS A 123 -7.10 2.93 14.32
CA HIS A 123 -7.64 3.82 13.29
C HIS A 123 -8.54 4.92 13.86
N ASN A 124 -9.48 4.58 14.73
CA ASN A 124 -10.42 5.51 15.35
C ASN A 124 -9.98 6.03 16.73
N ALA A 125 -8.87 5.49 17.26
CA ALA A 125 -8.40 5.84 18.61
C ALA A 125 -7.53 7.10 18.63
N VAL A 126 -7.00 7.53 17.49
CA VAL A 126 -6.08 8.66 17.40
C VAL A 126 -6.46 9.63 16.27
N PRO A 127 -6.13 10.94 16.40
CA PRO A 127 -6.38 11.92 15.36
C PRO A 127 -5.68 11.56 14.05
N PHE A 128 -6.30 11.94 12.90
CA PHE A 128 -5.82 11.59 11.57
C PHE A 128 -4.32 11.86 11.31
N PRO A 129 -3.71 13.00 11.70
CA PRO A 129 -2.27 13.22 11.47
C PRO A 129 -1.37 12.19 12.18
N VAL A 130 -1.75 11.82 13.42
CA VAL A 130 -1.01 10.80 14.20
C VAL A 130 -1.24 9.42 13.59
N ASN A 131 -2.48 9.13 13.22
CA ASN A 131 -2.87 7.90 12.55
C ASN A 131 -2.08 7.68 11.25
N PHE A 132 -1.92 8.71 10.42
CA PHE A 132 -1.12 8.67 9.21
C PHE A 132 0.35 8.28 9.48
N ILE A 133 0.97 8.86 10.50
CA ILE A 133 2.35 8.53 10.89
C ILE A 133 2.44 7.06 11.35
N ILE A 134 1.50 6.64 12.20
CA ILE A 134 1.43 5.25 12.69
C ILE A 134 1.25 4.28 11.52
N TYR A 135 0.41 4.63 10.54
CA TYR A 135 0.20 3.82 9.34
C TYR A 135 1.50 3.64 8.55
N VAL A 136 2.20 4.73 8.22
CA VAL A 136 3.45 4.68 7.46
C VAL A 136 4.52 3.88 8.20
N LEU A 137 4.68 4.11 9.50
CA LEU A 137 5.66 3.38 10.32
C LEU A 137 5.26 1.92 10.52
N GLY A 138 3.97 1.65 10.76
CA GLY A 138 3.43 0.30 10.96
C GLY A 138 3.63 -0.59 9.73
N PHE A 139 3.39 -0.06 8.53
CA PHE A 139 3.63 -0.79 7.29
C PHE A 139 5.12 -0.95 6.93
N THR A 140 5.99 -0.16 7.56
CA THR A 140 7.44 -0.31 7.39
C THR A 140 7.96 -1.62 7.99
N ALA A 141 7.37 -2.09 9.09
CA ALA A 141 7.77 -3.34 9.72
C ALA A 141 7.56 -4.55 8.80
N PRO A 142 6.34 -4.84 8.29
CA PRO A 142 6.13 -5.95 7.36
C PRO A 142 6.86 -5.78 6.03
N ALA A 143 6.99 -4.54 5.50
CA ALA A 143 7.81 -4.29 4.32
C ALA A 143 9.29 -4.64 4.55
N THR A 144 9.78 -4.54 5.79
CA THR A 144 11.13 -4.99 6.17
C THR A 144 11.23 -6.51 6.20
N VAL A 145 10.18 -7.19 6.66
CA VAL A 145 10.15 -8.68 6.72
C VAL A 145 10.29 -9.27 5.32
N ILE A 146 9.72 -8.64 4.27
CA ILE A 146 9.88 -9.08 2.88
C ILE A 146 11.36 -9.17 2.46
N LEU A 147 12.25 -8.41 3.07
CA LEU A 147 13.69 -8.47 2.77
C LEU A 147 14.41 -9.65 3.45
N LEU A 148 13.74 -10.36 4.36
CA LEU A 148 14.31 -11.47 5.11
C LEU A 148 13.94 -12.83 4.50
N ILE A 149 13.01 -12.82 3.55
CA ILE A 149 12.54 -13.99 2.79
C ILE A 149 13.32 -14.09 1.49
#